data_c3e867aedd7c84acae5fa10a0ebe533e
#
_entry.id   c3e867aedd7c84acae5fa10a0ebe533e
#
_cell.length_a   1.000
_cell.length_b   1.000
_cell.length_c   1.000
_cell.angle_alpha   90.00
_cell.angle_beta   90.00
_cell.angle_gamma   90.00
#
_symmetry.space_group_name_H-M   'P 1'
#
loop_
_entity.id
_entity.type
_entity.pdbx_description
1 polymer ?
#
loop_
_entity_poly.entity_id
_entity_poly.type
_entity_poly.pdbx_seq_one_letter_code
_entity_poly.pdbx_strand_id
1 'polypeptide(L)' 'MLVCDYIVEKIDGDYAHLKRVDQPEEELKLVARALLPEEIIEGSRLHYEMMQYTIA' A
#
# COMPACT_ATOMS: atom_id res chain seq x y z
N MET A 1 0.54 9.00 -15.59
CA MET A 1 1.24 8.46 -14.39
C MET A 1 0.24 8.34 -13.25
N LEU A 2 0.23 7.20 -12.58
CA LEU A 2 -0.68 6.98 -11.45
C LEU A 2 -0.09 7.58 -10.18
N VAL A 3 -0.86 8.44 -9.52
CA VAL A 3 -0.53 8.99 -8.21
C VAL A 3 -1.73 8.75 -7.31
N CYS A 4 -1.54 8.02 -6.23
CA CYS A 4 -2.65 7.73 -5.31
C CYS A 4 -2.12 7.32 -3.96
N ASP A 5 -3.02 7.18 -3.00
CA ASP A 5 -2.69 6.72 -1.66
C ASP A 5 -3.34 5.37 -1.38
N TYR A 6 -2.70 4.62 -0.52
CA TYR A 6 -3.19 3.32 -0.06
C TYR A 6 -3.18 3.26 1.46
N ILE A 7 -4.03 2.40 2.00
CA ILE A 7 -3.97 2.00 3.41
C ILE A 7 -3.54 0.54 3.44
N VAL A 8 -2.61 0.20 4.32
CA VAL A 8 -2.22 -1.19 4.53
C VAL A 8 -3.35 -1.88 5.28
N GLU A 9 -4.12 -2.70 4.56
CA GLU A 9 -5.29 -3.36 5.13
C GLU A 9 -4.89 -4.58 5.93
N LYS A 10 -3.90 -5.32 5.44
CA LYS A 10 -3.46 -6.56 6.07
C LYS A 10 -2.02 -6.85 5.67
N ILE A 11 -1.24 -7.39 6.60
CA ILE A 11 0.10 -7.89 6.33
C ILE A 11 0.05 -9.40 6.51
N ASP A 12 0.48 -10.14 5.50
CA ASP A 12 0.42 -11.59 5.47
C ASP A 12 1.77 -12.12 4.99
N GLY A 13 2.64 -12.48 5.94
CA GLY A 13 3.98 -12.94 5.61
C GLY A 13 4.77 -11.91 4.83
N ASP A 14 5.21 -12.27 3.62
CA ASP A 14 6.02 -11.41 2.78
C ASP A 14 5.20 -10.43 1.93
N TYR A 15 3.90 -10.41 2.09
CA TYR A 15 2.99 -9.59 1.28
C TYR A 15 2.13 -8.69 2.14
N ALA A 16 1.76 -7.55 1.56
CA ALA A 16 0.79 -6.64 2.14
C ALA A 16 -0.38 -6.48 1.18
N HIS A 17 -1.57 -6.35 1.74
CA HIS A 17 -2.79 -6.09 0.99
C HIS A 17 -3.10 -4.61 1.15
N LEU A 18 -3.12 -3.88 0.05
CA LEU A 18 -3.28 -2.42 0.06
C LEU A 18 -4.65 -2.05 -0.46
N LYS A 19 -5.33 -1.17 0.27
CA LYS A 19 -6.63 -0.63 -0.11
C LYS A 19 -6.44 0.77 -0.66
N ARG A 20 -6.92 1.01 -1.86
CA ARG A 20 -6.83 2.33 -2.47
C ARG A 20 -7.80 3.29 -1.80
N VAL A 21 -7.30 4.40 -1.32
CA VAL A 21 -8.08 5.36 -0.53
C VAL A 21 -9.19 6.01 -1.36
N ASP A 22 -8.90 6.36 -2.60
CA ASP A 22 -9.85 7.06 -3.47
C ASP A 22 -10.83 6.11 -4.18
N GLN A 23 -10.57 4.81 -4.15
CA GLN A 23 -11.44 3.80 -4.74
C GLN A 23 -11.52 2.58 -3.84
N PRO A 24 -12.10 2.72 -2.65
CA PRO A 24 -12.07 1.65 -1.65
C PRO A 24 -12.87 0.40 -2.06
N GLU A 25 -13.72 0.50 -3.07
CA GLU A 25 -14.49 -0.64 -3.60
C GLU A 25 -13.65 -1.55 -4.50
N GLU A 26 -12.46 -1.10 -4.93
CA GLU A 26 -11.60 -1.94 -5.74
C GLU A 26 -11.02 -3.09 -4.91
N GLU A 27 -10.65 -4.17 -5.59
CA GLU A 27 -9.95 -5.27 -4.94
C GLU A 27 -8.66 -4.78 -4.31
N LEU A 28 -8.28 -5.40 -3.19
CA LEU A 28 -7.02 -5.09 -2.53
C LEU A 28 -5.86 -5.44 -3.46
N LYS A 29 -4.86 -4.58 -3.47
CA LYS A 29 -3.66 -4.80 -4.27
C LYS A 29 -2.65 -5.57 -3.43
N LEU A 30 -2.20 -6.71 -3.94
CA LEU A 30 -1.20 -7.53 -3.27
C LEU A 30 0.18 -7.06 -3.68
N VAL A 31 0.99 -6.63 -2.71
CA VAL A 31 2.33 -6.09 -2.98
C VAL A 31 3.33 -6.75 -2.04
N ALA A 32 4.48 -7.14 -2.60
CA ALA A 32 5.55 -7.72 -1.80
C ALA A 32 6.09 -6.67 -0.83
N ARG A 33 6.29 -7.05 0.42
CA ARG A 33 6.80 -6.14 1.45
C ARG A 33 8.18 -5.58 1.11
N ALA A 34 8.95 -6.32 0.33
CA ALA A 34 10.27 -5.85 -0.11
C ALA A 34 10.21 -4.57 -0.95
N LEU A 35 9.04 -4.25 -1.51
CA LEU A 35 8.83 -3.04 -2.31
C LEU A 35 8.26 -1.89 -1.47
N LEU A 36 8.02 -2.12 -0.18
CA LEU A 36 7.36 -1.16 0.70
C LEU A 36 8.31 -0.71 1.81
N PRO A 37 8.04 0.45 2.44
CA PRO A 37 8.82 0.86 3.60
C PRO A 37 8.80 -0.20 4.69
N GLU A 38 9.92 -0.43 5.35
CA GLU A 38 10.05 -1.48 6.37
C GLU A 38 9.15 -1.26 7.58
N GLU A 39 8.92 -0.01 7.92
CA GLU A 39 8.22 0.36 9.16
C GLU A 39 6.70 0.27 9.05
N ILE A 40 6.15 -0.19 7.93
CA ILE A 40 4.69 -0.25 7.79
C ILE A 40 4.07 -1.22 8.79
N ILE A 41 2.88 -0.86 9.24
CA ILE A 41 2.00 -1.71 10.03
C ILE A 41 0.61 -1.67 9.42
N GLU A 42 -0.26 -2.58 9.83
CA GLU A 42 -1.65 -2.52 9.41
C GLU A 42 -2.24 -1.18 9.83
N GLY A 43 -2.90 -0.50 8.89
CA GLY A 43 -3.41 0.85 9.09
C GLY A 43 -2.50 1.95 8.57
N SER A 44 -1.24 1.65 8.25
CA SER A 44 -0.34 2.65 7.69
C SER A 44 -0.88 3.21 6.39
N ARG A 45 -0.66 4.52 6.18
CA ARG A 45 -1.01 5.17 4.92
C ARG A 45 0.24 5.30 4.06
N LEU A 46 0.13 4.92 2.80
CA LEU A 46 1.22 4.97 1.83
C LEU A 46 0.84 5.88 0.68
N HIS A 47 1.81 6.63 0.21
CA HIS A 47 1.69 7.43 -1.01
C HIS A 47 2.41 6.70 -2.14
N TYR A 48 1.75 6.55 -3.28
CA TYR A 48 2.31 5.91 -4.47
C TYR A 48 2.50 6.94 -5.56
N GLU A 49 3.74 7.09 -6.00
CA GLU A 49 4.10 8.02 -7.07
C GLU A 49 5.40 7.56 -7.70
N MET A 50 5.50 7.66 -9.03
CA MET A 50 6.72 7.31 -9.77
C MET A 50 7.20 5.89 -9.46
N MET A 51 6.26 4.97 -9.38
CA MET A 51 6.52 3.55 -9.08
C MET A 51 7.15 3.30 -7.71
N GLN A 52 6.99 4.24 -6.79
CA GLN A 52 7.52 4.11 -5.43
C GLN A 52 6.43 4.30 -4.40
N TYR A 53 6.55 3.56 -3.30
CA TYR A 53 5.67 3.69 -2.15
C TYR A 53 6.44 4.39 -1.03
N THR A 54 5.85 5.43 -0.45
CA THR A 54 6.43 6.15 0.69
C THR A 54 5.39 6.28 1.79
N ILE A 55 5.88 6.45 3.03
CA ILE A 55 4.96 6.70 4.16
C ILE A 55 4.35 8.09 3.96
N ALA A 56 3.05 8.17 4.05
CA ALA A 56 2.32 9.42 3.89
C ALA A 56 2.13 10.10 5.26
#